data_5395ec8fc9caa3056402b137c503e077
#
_entry.id   5395ec8fc9caa3056402b137c503e077
#
_cell.length_a   1.000
_cell.length_b   1.000
_cell.length_c   1.000
_cell.angle_alpha   90.00
_cell.angle_beta   90.00
_cell.angle_gamma   90.00
#
_symmetry.space_group_name_H-M   'P 1'
#
loop_
_entity.id
_entity.type
_entity.pdbx_description
1 polymer ?
#
loop_
_entity_poly.entity_id
_entity_poly.type
_entity_poly.pdbx_seq_one_letter_code
_entity_poly.pdbx_strand_id
1 'polypeptide(L)'
;MPERSADLGVIVLAGGEATRLPGKLALDAGNMPMLARVFHNVSAGRATTLSCKAALPYELDRFIEAPIVIDRWPLRGPLSGLLSTMSELRTPWVFAVAGDAPFVDAAFIDRLEARLQPGDEAIVPERTVDGKRRIEPLAAIYDREAFVREGLPVLLSGNGALRNVIDRLNARFVEIDDERIFANVNTPADYDAVRKVLS
;
A
#
# COMPACT_ATOMS: atom_id res chain seq x y z
N MET A 1 -13.45 15.03 -19.55
CA MET A 1 -12.88 14.52 -18.29
C MET A 1 -11.65 13.73 -18.68
N PRO A 2 -10.44 14.05 -18.22
CA PRO A 2 -9.27 13.23 -18.55
C PRO A 2 -9.46 11.82 -17.98
N GLU A 3 -8.95 10.82 -18.69
CA GLU A 3 -8.90 9.41 -18.27
C GLU A 3 -7.97 9.30 -17.06
N ARG A 4 -8.50 9.57 -15.87
CA ARG A 4 -7.71 9.62 -14.62
C ARG A 4 -7.05 8.30 -14.24
N SER A 5 -7.65 7.15 -14.60
CA SER A 5 -7.13 5.84 -14.22
C SER A 5 -5.80 5.45 -14.90
N ALA A 6 -5.45 6.05 -16.05
CA ALA A 6 -4.18 5.80 -16.74
C ALA A 6 -2.99 6.46 -16.04
N ASP A 7 -3.24 7.48 -15.22
CA ASP A 7 -2.22 8.26 -14.52
C ASP A 7 -1.93 7.76 -13.09
N LEU A 8 -2.69 6.78 -12.59
CA LEU A 8 -2.56 6.21 -11.26
C LEU A 8 -2.07 4.76 -11.31
N GLY A 9 -0.84 4.52 -10.89
CA GLY A 9 -0.30 3.18 -10.66
C GLY A 9 -0.55 2.68 -9.24
N VAL A 10 -0.37 1.39 -9.02
CA VAL A 10 -0.51 0.76 -7.70
C VAL A 10 0.79 0.08 -7.30
N ILE A 11 1.21 0.27 -6.05
CA ILE A 11 2.29 -0.48 -5.42
C ILE A 11 1.72 -1.33 -4.29
N VAL A 12 1.87 -2.65 -4.40
CA VAL A 12 1.57 -3.60 -3.32
C VAL A 12 2.87 -3.96 -2.60
N LEU A 13 2.97 -3.62 -1.32
CA LEU A 13 4.16 -3.91 -0.51
C LEU A 13 4.08 -5.34 0.06
N ALA A 14 4.98 -6.19 -0.41
CA ALA A 14 5.11 -7.59 0.00
C ALA A 14 6.38 -7.87 0.83
N GLY A 15 7.04 -6.83 1.36
CA GLY A 15 8.38 -6.88 1.95
C GLY A 15 8.48 -6.75 3.47
N GLY A 16 7.42 -6.88 4.24
CA GLY A 16 7.44 -6.72 5.71
C GLY A 16 8.04 -7.94 6.44
N GLU A 17 8.83 -7.71 7.52
CA GLU A 17 9.17 -8.78 8.48
C GLU A 17 7.93 -9.16 9.27
N ALA A 18 7.30 -10.28 8.91
CA ALA A 18 6.10 -10.81 9.57
C ALA A 18 6.47 -11.55 10.86
N THR A 19 7.14 -10.89 11.82
CA THR A 19 7.64 -11.53 13.04
C THR A 19 6.54 -12.13 13.92
N ARG A 20 5.36 -11.53 13.96
CA ARG A 20 4.20 -11.99 14.75
C ARG A 20 3.35 -13.05 14.05
N LEU A 21 3.40 -13.12 12.73
CA LEU A 21 2.68 -14.09 11.90
C LEU A 21 3.53 -14.42 10.67
N PRO A 22 4.56 -15.27 10.82
CA PRO A 22 5.42 -15.66 9.70
C PRO A 22 4.61 -16.26 8.55
N GLY A 23 4.97 -15.92 7.31
CA GLY A 23 4.28 -16.45 6.13
C GLY A 23 2.87 -15.89 5.88
N LYS A 24 2.45 -14.83 6.59
CA LYS A 24 1.08 -14.29 6.51
C LYS A 24 0.61 -13.99 5.08
N LEU A 25 1.51 -13.60 4.18
CA LEU A 25 1.17 -13.30 2.79
C LEU A 25 0.75 -14.54 1.98
N ALA A 26 1.14 -15.75 2.43
CA ALA A 26 0.76 -17.02 1.83
C ALA A 26 -0.46 -17.67 2.49
N LEU A 27 -0.97 -17.12 3.58
CA LEU A 27 -2.17 -17.66 4.25
C LEU A 27 -3.39 -17.54 3.33
N ASP A 28 -4.27 -18.54 3.41
CA ASP A 28 -5.51 -18.57 2.62
C ASP A 28 -6.43 -17.39 2.98
N ALA A 29 -6.84 -16.65 1.97
CA ALA A 29 -7.76 -15.52 2.07
C ALA A 29 -8.91 -15.69 1.06
N GLY A 30 -9.71 -16.75 1.24
CA GLY A 30 -10.83 -17.09 0.37
C GLY A 30 -10.36 -17.75 -0.94
N ASN A 31 -9.80 -18.95 -0.82
CA ASN A 31 -9.31 -19.82 -1.91
C ASN A 31 -8.09 -19.28 -2.70
N MET A 32 -7.39 -18.30 -2.18
CA MET A 32 -6.12 -17.82 -2.72
C MET A 32 -5.23 -17.24 -1.62
N PRO A 33 -3.90 -17.12 -1.84
CA PRO A 33 -3.01 -16.46 -0.88
C PRO A 33 -3.42 -15.02 -0.60
N MET A 34 -3.19 -14.54 0.62
CA MET A 34 -3.47 -13.16 1.08
C MET A 34 -2.92 -12.11 0.11
N LEU A 35 -1.64 -12.23 -0.26
CA LEU A 35 -1.02 -11.30 -1.20
C LEU A 35 -1.72 -11.28 -2.57
N ALA A 36 -2.09 -12.46 -3.08
CA ALA A 36 -2.82 -12.57 -4.35
C ALA A 36 -4.21 -11.91 -4.26
N ARG A 37 -4.90 -12.10 -3.14
CA ARG A 37 -6.17 -11.43 -2.87
C ARG A 37 -6.03 -9.91 -2.94
N VAL A 38 -5.08 -9.34 -2.20
CA VAL A 38 -4.83 -7.89 -2.23
C VAL A 38 -4.50 -7.43 -3.65
N PHE A 39 -3.57 -8.14 -4.32
CA PHE A 39 -3.19 -7.82 -5.69
C PHE A 39 -4.39 -7.76 -6.63
N HIS A 40 -5.22 -8.80 -6.66
CA HIS A 40 -6.39 -8.85 -7.55
C HIS A 40 -7.44 -7.78 -7.22
N ASN A 41 -7.64 -7.48 -5.92
CA ASN A 41 -8.59 -6.45 -5.51
C ASN A 41 -8.22 -5.05 -6.01
N VAL A 42 -6.90 -4.74 -6.09
CA VAL A 42 -6.44 -3.38 -6.41
C VAL A 42 -5.98 -3.19 -7.85
N SER A 43 -5.74 -4.29 -8.60
CA SER A 43 -5.14 -4.23 -9.95
C SER A 43 -6.15 -3.86 -11.05
N ALA A 44 -7.45 -3.86 -10.78
CA ALA A 44 -8.46 -3.69 -11.81
C ALA A 44 -8.25 -2.40 -12.62
N GLY A 45 -7.80 -2.55 -13.88
CA GLY A 45 -7.58 -1.44 -14.80
C GLY A 45 -6.37 -0.54 -14.50
N ARG A 46 -5.48 -0.94 -13.57
CA ARG A 46 -4.30 -0.16 -13.16
C ARG A 46 -3.00 -0.92 -13.32
N ALA A 47 -1.94 -0.21 -13.73
CA ALA A 47 -0.59 -0.75 -13.69
C ALA A 47 -0.19 -1.02 -12.24
N THR A 48 -0.02 -2.30 -11.88
CA THR A 48 0.27 -2.73 -10.52
C THR A 48 1.65 -3.37 -10.45
N THR A 49 2.46 -2.95 -9.49
CA THR A 49 3.82 -3.44 -9.25
C THR A 49 3.95 -3.93 -7.81
N LEU A 50 4.65 -5.04 -7.61
CA LEU A 50 4.98 -5.51 -6.27
C LEU A 50 6.33 -4.95 -5.81
N SER A 51 6.37 -4.49 -4.56
CA SER A 51 7.60 -4.13 -3.86
C SER A 51 7.95 -5.24 -2.89
N CYS A 52 9.09 -5.89 -3.08
CA CYS A 52 9.52 -7.06 -2.31
C CYS A 52 10.94 -6.87 -1.76
N LYS A 53 11.26 -7.54 -0.67
CA LYS A 53 12.66 -7.63 -0.17
C LYS A 53 13.47 -8.73 -0.85
N ALA A 54 12.81 -9.73 -1.41
CA ALA A 54 13.39 -10.84 -2.15
C ALA A 54 12.37 -11.32 -3.19
N ALA A 55 12.80 -12.22 -4.07
CA ALA A 55 11.89 -12.90 -5.00
C ALA A 55 10.74 -13.58 -4.25
N LEU A 56 9.56 -13.55 -4.84
CA LEU A 56 8.40 -14.25 -4.28
C LEU A 56 8.63 -15.77 -4.29
N PRO A 57 8.20 -16.49 -3.24
CA PRO A 57 8.07 -17.93 -3.31
C PRO A 57 7.13 -18.35 -4.45
N TYR A 58 7.41 -19.50 -5.07
CA TYR A 58 6.61 -20.02 -6.19
C TYR A 58 5.11 -20.13 -5.85
N GLU A 59 4.77 -20.46 -4.62
CA GLU A 59 3.40 -20.56 -4.12
C GLU A 59 2.62 -19.24 -4.21
N LEU A 60 3.32 -18.12 -4.22
CA LEU A 60 2.73 -16.78 -4.40
C LEU A 60 2.84 -16.31 -5.85
N ASP A 61 3.99 -16.50 -6.45
CA ASP A 61 4.34 -16.02 -7.79
C ASP A 61 3.34 -16.51 -8.85
N ARG A 62 2.93 -17.78 -8.78
CA ARG A 62 1.96 -18.40 -9.70
C ARG A 62 0.57 -17.75 -9.70
N PHE A 63 0.24 -16.94 -8.70
CA PHE A 63 -1.06 -16.23 -8.59
C PHE A 63 -0.99 -14.78 -9.03
N ILE A 64 0.21 -14.26 -9.30
CA ILE A 64 0.44 -12.82 -9.48
C ILE A 64 1.27 -12.61 -10.73
N GLU A 65 0.65 -12.03 -11.75
CA GLU A 65 1.35 -11.61 -12.97
C GLU A 65 1.59 -10.10 -12.91
N ALA A 66 2.72 -9.68 -12.34
CA ALA A 66 3.08 -8.28 -12.18
C ALA A 66 4.60 -8.08 -12.16
N PRO A 67 5.09 -6.90 -12.55
CA PRO A 67 6.48 -6.50 -12.29
C PRO A 67 6.79 -6.58 -10.78
N ILE A 68 7.97 -7.08 -10.45
CA ILE A 68 8.47 -7.14 -9.07
C ILE A 68 9.70 -6.25 -8.98
N VAL A 69 9.68 -5.30 -8.05
CA VAL A 69 10.83 -4.46 -7.71
C VAL A 69 11.37 -4.90 -6.37
N ILE A 70 12.65 -5.22 -6.33
CA ILE A 70 13.35 -5.59 -5.09
C ILE A 70 13.87 -4.32 -4.41
N ASP A 71 13.65 -4.24 -3.10
CA ASP A 71 14.14 -3.13 -2.27
C ASP A 71 15.64 -2.93 -2.42
N ARG A 72 16.05 -1.72 -2.78
CA ARG A 72 17.47 -1.35 -2.98
C ARG A 72 18.16 -0.95 -1.69
N TRP A 73 17.41 -0.59 -0.67
CA TRP A 73 17.92 -0.01 0.56
C TRP A 73 17.86 -1.02 1.71
N PRO A 74 18.94 -1.20 2.48
CA PRO A 74 18.98 -2.17 3.59
C PRO A 74 18.19 -1.70 4.83
N LEU A 75 17.46 -0.60 4.74
CA LEU A 75 16.72 -0.02 5.84
C LEU A 75 15.39 -0.74 6.07
N ARG A 76 14.97 -0.81 7.33
CA ARG A 76 13.68 -1.40 7.70
C ARG A 76 12.53 -0.42 7.46
N GLY A 77 11.37 -0.96 7.16
CA GLY A 77 10.15 -0.19 7.01
C GLY A 77 9.68 -0.03 5.57
N PRO A 78 8.45 0.46 5.38
CA PRO A 78 7.80 0.53 4.06
C PRO A 78 8.40 1.63 3.14
N LEU A 79 9.07 2.64 3.70
CA LEU A 79 9.63 3.77 2.94
C LEU A 79 10.67 3.30 1.92
N SER A 80 11.54 2.35 2.30
CA SER A 80 12.54 1.75 1.42
C SER A 80 11.90 1.12 0.17
N GLY A 81 10.89 0.28 0.38
CA GLY A 81 10.17 -0.39 -0.70
C GLY A 81 9.45 0.59 -1.62
N LEU A 82 8.77 1.58 -1.04
CA LEU A 82 8.07 2.60 -1.83
C LEU A 82 9.05 3.40 -2.69
N LEU A 83 10.15 3.90 -2.13
CA LEU A 83 11.14 4.68 -2.87
C LEU A 83 11.80 3.85 -3.98
N SER A 84 12.15 2.59 -3.68
CA SER A 84 12.73 1.68 -4.68
C SER A 84 11.76 1.48 -5.86
N THR A 85 10.48 1.25 -5.56
CA THR A 85 9.48 0.95 -6.57
C THR A 85 9.06 2.20 -7.33
N MET A 86 8.83 3.33 -6.66
CA MET A 86 8.47 4.60 -7.30
C MET A 86 9.53 5.11 -8.27
N SER A 87 10.81 4.77 -8.03
CA SER A 87 11.90 5.12 -8.95
C SER A 87 11.82 4.40 -10.30
N GLU A 88 11.12 3.27 -10.37
CA GLU A 88 10.94 2.46 -11.59
C GLU A 88 9.62 2.77 -12.32
N LEU A 89 8.66 3.39 -11.64
CA LEU A 89 7.35 3.71 -12.21
C LEU A 89 7.40 4.98 -13.07
N ARG A 90 6.45 5.06 -14.01
CA ARG A 90 6.26 6.23 -14.87
C ARG A 90 4.95 6.97 -14.60
N THR A 91 4.02 6.34 -13.88
CA THR A 91 2.75 6.97 -13.50
C THR A 91 3.01 8.16 -12.57
N PRO A 92 2.38 9.33 -12.80
CA PRO A 92 2.57 10.50 -11.94
C PRO A 92 2.01 10.28 -10.53
N TRP A 93 0.92 9.52 -10.41
CA TRP A 93 0.30 9.18 -9.14
C TRP A 93 0.47 7.71 -8.80
N VAL A 94 0.58 7.41 -7.51
CA VAL A 94 0.77 6.04 -7.01
C VAL A 94 -0.10 5.80 -5.80
N PHE A 95 -0.94 4.76 -5.84
CA PHE A 95 -1.59 4.21 -4.67
C PHE A 95 -0.69 3.18 -4.02
N ALA A 96 -0.39 3.35 -2.73
CA ALA A 96 0.41 2.42 -1.94
C ALA A 96 -0.46 1.60 -1.01
N VAL A 97 -0.31 0.27 -1.03
CA VAL A 97 -1.07 -0.65 -0.18
C VAL A 97 -0.18 -1.74 0.40
N ALA A 98 -0.48 -2.15 1.64
CA ALA A 98 0.16 -3.29 2.27
C ALA A 98 -0.39 -4.62 1.72
N GLY A 99 0.47 -5.61 1.48
CA GLY A 99 0.07 -6.93 0.97
C GLY A 99 -0.73 -7.79 1.94
N ASP A 100 -1.02 -7.27 3.13
CA ASP A 100 -1.83 -7.90 4.18
C ASP A 100 -3.13 -7.12 4.50
N ALA A 101 -3.58 -6.26 3.57
CA ALA A 101 -4.80 -5.44 3.66
C ALA A 101 -5.90 -5.96 2.71
N PRO A 102 -6.54 -7.11 2.98
CA PRO A 102 -7.37 -7.85 2.03
C PRO A 102 -8.69 -7.19 1.67
N PHE A 103 -9.11 -6.14 2.36
CA PHE A 103 -10.36 -5.42 2.12
C PHE A 103 -10.18 -4.12 1.34
N VAL A 104 -8.95 -3.72 1.05
CA VAL A 104 -8.68 -2.61 0.13
C VAL A 104 -8.99 -3.09 -1.29
N ASP A 105 -9.78 -2.31 -2.04
CA ASP A 105 -10.22 -2.64 -3.38
C ASP A 105 -10.13 -1.45 -4.36
N ALA A 106 -10.39 -1.73 -5.63
CA ALA A 106 -10.36 -0.72 -6.69
C ALA A 106 -11.40 0.40 -6.44
N ALA A 107 -12.57 0.09 -5.90
CA ALA A 107 -13.61 1.08 -5.61
C ALA A 107 -13.16 2.06 -4.51
N PHE A 108 -12.41 1.58 -3.53
CA PHE A 108 -11.79 2.45 -2.53
C PHE A 108 -10.77 3.40 -3.16
N ILE A 109 -9.93 2.89 -4.06
CA ILE A 109 -8.95 3.72 -4.79
C ILE A 109 -9.66 4.80 -5.61
N ASP A 110 -10.73 4.45 -6.33
CA ASP A 110 -11.54 5.40 -7.11
C ASP A 110 -12.12 6.51 -6.22
N ARG A 111 -12.61 6.16 -5.03
CA ARG A 111 -13.14 7.15 -4.08
C ARG A 111 -12.08 8.12 -3.57
N LEU A 112 -10.86 7.66 -3.35
CA LEU A 112 -9.74 8.54 -2.96
C LEU A 112 -9.29 9.40 -4.12
N GLU A 113 -9.13 8.82 -5.31
CA GLU A 113 -8.72 9.54 -6.52
C GLU A 113 -9.69 10.69 -6.84
N ALA A 114 -11.00 10.47 -6.66
CA ALA A 114 -12.03 11.48 -6.85
C ALA A 114 -11.94 12.67 -5.88
N ARG A 115 -11.16 12.56 -4.80
CA ARG A 115 -10.95 13.63 -3.82
C ARG A 115 -9.69 14.47 -4.08
N LEU A 116 -8.86 14.09 -5.06
CA LEU A 116 -7.68 14.86 -5.48
C LEU A 116 -8.08 16.25 -5.95
N GLN A 117 -7.36 17.25 -5.48
CA GLN A 117 -7.50 18.64 -5.87
C GLN A 117 -6.18 19.20 -6.40
N PRO A 118 -6.22 20.26 -7.20
CA PRO A 118 -5.00 20.93 -7.66
C PRO A 118 -4.12 21.36 -6.47
N GLY A 119 -2.85 21.02 -6.56
CA GLY A 119 -1.86 21.32 -5.52
C GLY A 119 -1.71 20.26 -4.43
N ASP A 120 -2.56 19.23 -4.38
CA ASP A 120 -2.30 18.09 -3.48
C ASP A 120 -1.06 17.32 -3.94
N GLU A 121 -0.24 16.88 -2.99
CA GLU A 121 0.90 15.96 -3.20
C GLU A 121 0.64 14.58 -2.59
N ALA A 122 -0.39 14.46 -1.74
CA ALA A 122 -0.88 13.18 -1.24
C ALA A 122 -2.35 13.25 -0.84
N ILE A 123 -3.07 12.13 -0.95
CA ILE A 123 -4.32 11.89 -0.25
C ILE A 123 -4.12 10.73 0.71
N VAL A 124 -4.29 11.01 1.98
CA VAL A 124 -4.06 10.05 3.06
C VAL A 124 -5.36 9.82 3.83
N PRO A 125 -5.90 8.60 3.83
CA PRO A 125 -7.03 8.27 4.67
C PRO A 125 -6.70 8.45 6.14
N GLU A 126 -7.69 8.89 6.89
CA GLU A 126 -7.63 8.95 8.34
C GLU A 126 -8.92 8.41 8.95
N ARG A 127 -8.81 7.98 10.20
CA ARG A 127 -9.94 7.52 11.01
C ARG A 127 -9.72 7.87 12.47
N THR A 128 -10.80 7.88 13.24
CA THR A 128 -10.73 8.08 14.69
C THR A 128 -10.85 6.73 15.39
N VAL A 129 -9.81 6.31 16.10
CA VAL A 129 -9.78 5.08 16.91
C VAL A 129 -9.54 5.46 18.36
N ASP A 130 -10.44 5.07 19.26
CA ASP A 130 -10.39 5.41 20.69
C ASP A 130 -10.20 6.91 20.93
N GLY A 131 -10.92 7.75 20.17
CA GLY A 131 -10.84 9.21 20.24
C GLY A 131 -9.52 9.82 19.73
N LYS A 132 -8.66 9.02 19.08
CA LYS A 132 -7.38 9.47 18.52
C LYS A 132 -7.38 9.36 17.00
N ARG A 133 -6.94 10.41 16.34
CA ARG A 133 -6.71 10.43 14.90
C ARG A 133 -5.58 9.47 14.51
N ARG A 134 -5.86 8.58 13.57
CA ARG A 134 -4.90 7.65 12.95
C ARG A 134 -4.94 7.84 11.45
N ILE A 135 -3.79 7.97 10.84
CA ILE A 135 -3.61 8.02 9.39
C ILE A 135 -3.24 6.63 8.87
N GLU A 136 -3.61 6.36 7.61
CA GLU A 136 -3.36 5.08 6.94
C GLU A 136 -2.43 5.26 5.73
N PRO A 137 -1.10 5.36 5.96
CA PRO A 137 -0.12 5.64 4.91
C PRO A 137 -0.01 4.54 3.84
N LEU A 138 -0.41 3.31 4.17
CA LEU A 138 -0.43 2.16 3.26
C LEU A 138 -1.85 1.80 2.82
N ALA A 139 -2.64 2.84 2.56
CA ALA A 139 -3.89 2.85 1.82
C ALA A 139 -4.10 4.25 1.20
N ALA A 140 -3.01 4.89 0.71
CA ALA A 140 -2.96 6.30 0.36
C ALA A 140 -2.45 6.52 -1.07
N ILE A 141 -2.82 7.65 -1.67
CA ILE A 141 -2.34 8.09 -2.98
C ILE A 141 -1.28 9.17 -2.78
N TYR A 142 -0.20 9.09 -3.54
CA TYR A 142 0.94 10.00 -3.50
C TYR A 142 1.28 10.50 -4.91
N ASP A 143 1.59 11.80 -5.04
CA ASP A 143 2.36 12.29 -6.16
C ASP A 143 3.74 11.63 -6.11
N ARG A 144 4.12 10.94 -7.18
CA ARG A 144 5.34 10.13 -7.23
C ARG A 144 6.61 10.98 -7.07
N GLU A 145 6.66 12.12 -7.73
CA GLU A 145 7.85 12.99 -7.70
C GLU A 145 7.99 13.69 -6.37
N ALA A 146 6.90 14.20 -5.82
CA ALA A 146 6.88 14.80 -4.50
C ALA A 146 7.27 13.79 -3.42
N PHE A 147 6.72 12.57 -3.48
CA PHE A 147 7.07 11.52 -2.51
C PHE A 147 8.56 11.14 -2.57
N VAL A 148 9.14 10.99 -3.76
CA VAL A 148 10.57 10.69 -3.91
C VAL A 148 11.42 11.86 -3.42
N ARG A 149 11.06 13.10 -3.75
CA ARG A 149 11.76 14.32 -3.32
C ARG A 149 11.84 14.42 -1.79
N GLU A 150 10.72 14.19 -1.09
CA GLU A 150 10.67 14.32 0.37
C GLU A 150 11.09 13.04 1.11
N GLY A 151 10.85 11.87 0.51
CA GLY A 151 11.13 10.58 1.12
C GLY A 151 12.62 10.22 1.15
N LEU A 152 13.36 10.59 0.11
CA LEU A 152 14.79 10.26 0.03
C LEU A 152 15.61 10.89 1.17
N PRO A 153 15.47 12.19 1.49
CA PRO A 153 16.15 12.78 2.66
C PRO A 153 15.73 12.12 3.99
N VAL A 154 14.45 11.76 4.15
CA VAL A 154 13.95 11.05 5.34
C VAL A 154 14.62 9.69 5.47
N LEU A 155 14.69 8.93 4.38
CA LEU A 155 15.36 7.62 4.37
C LEU A 155 16.84 7.74 4.73
N LEU A 156 17.55 8.69 4.11
CA LEU A 156 18.99 8.93 4.34
C LEU A 156 19.31 9.39 5.76
N SER A 157 18.35 9.98 6.47
CA SER A 157 18.50 10.30 7.90
C SER A 157 18.39 9.07 8.82
N GLY A 158 18.20 7.86 8.26
CA GLY A 158 17.99 6.63 9.02
C GLY A 158 16.57 6.43 9.52
N ASN A 159 15.62 7.28 9.12
CA ASN A 159 14.22 7.21 9.53
C ASN A 159 13.39 6.52 8.43
N GLY A 160 12.70 5.43 8.76
CA GLY A 160 11.85 4.68 7.83
C GLY A 160 10.35 4.96 7.95
N ALA A 161 9.95 5.93 8.79
CA ALA A 161 8.55 6.20 9.09
C ALA A 161 7.90 7.03 7.97
N LEU A 162 6.86 6.50 7.33
CA LEU A 162 6.10 7.19 6.28
C LEU A 162 5.47 8.51 6.77
N ARG A 163 5.10 8.59 8.05
CA ARG A 163 4.56 9.81 8.63
C ARG A 163 5.48 11.02 8.42
N ASN A 164 6.80 10.83 8.58
CA ASN A 164 7.75 11.92 8.41
C ASN A 164 7.87 12.40 6.95
N VAL A 165 7.51 11.56 5.98
CA VAL A 165 7.38 11.98 4.58
C VAL A 165 6.07 12.75 4.39
N ILE A 166 4.96 12.20 4.89
CA ILE A 166 3.63 12.81 4.79
C ILE A 166 3.61 14.21 5.42
N ASP A 167 4.28 14.40 6.57
CA ASP A 167 4.36 15.69 7.26
C ASP A 167 5.12 16.77 6.45
N ARG A 168 5.81 16.38 5.35
CA ARG A 168 6.53 17.29 4.44
C ARG A 168 5.80 17.53 3.12
N LEU A 169 4.77 16.72 2.83
CA LEU A 169 3.95 16.84 1.63
C LEU A 169 2.76 17.78 1.88
N ASN A 170 2.28 18.40 0.81
CA ASN A 170 0.95 19.01 0.85
C ASN A 170 -0.11 17.91 0.82
N ALA A 171 -0.30 17.26 1.97
CA ALA A 171 -1.16 16.10 2.12
C ALA A 171 -2.59 16.48 2.50
N ARG A 172 -3.56 16.02 1.72
CA ARG A 172 -4.99 16.06 2.05
C ARG A 172 -5.36 14.84 2.88
N PHE A 173 -5.96 15.06 4.04
CA PHE A 173 -6.48 13.98 4.87
C PHE A 173 -7.97 13.80 4.62
N VAL A 174 -8.41 12.54 4.47
CA VAL A 174 -9.80 12.18 4.16
C VAL A 174 -10.28 11.17 5.20
N GLU A 175 -11.31 11.57 5.95
CA GLU A 175 -11.94 10.69 6.91
C GLU A 175 -12.70 9.56 6.21
N ILE A 176 -12.50 8.32 6.69
CA ILE A 176 -13.12 7.11 6.16
C ILE A 176 -13.83 6.39 7.30
N ASP A 177 -15.13 6.26 7.17
CA ASP A 177 -16.00 5.65 8.19
C ASP A 177 -15.96 4.11 8.19
N ASP A 178 -15.65 3.47 7.03
CA ASP A 178 -15.57 2.01 6.94
C ASP A 178 -14.20 1.50 7.43
N GLU A 179 -14.13 1.25 8.74
CA GLU A 179 -12.90 0.75 9.39
C GLU A 179 -12.43 -0.61 8.87
N ARG A 180 -13.31 -1.41 8.27
CA ARG A 180 -12.96 -2.75 7.75
C ARG A 180 -11.93 -2.68 6.64
N ILE A 181 -11.95 -1.61 5.84
CA ILE A 181 -10.98 -1.39 4.75
C ILE A 181 -9.53 -1.43 5.28
N PHE A 182 -9.33 -0.95 6.51
CA PHE A 182 -8.01 -0.86 7.15
C PHE A 182 -7.63 -2.06 8.03
N ALA A 183 -8.40 -3.14 7.95
CA ALA A 183 -8.07 -4.35 8.68
C ALA A 183 -6.86 -5.04 8.05
N ASN A 184 -5.71 -4.96 8.71
CA ASN A 184 -4.46 -5.62 8.34
C ASN A 184 -4.28 -6.91 9.12
N VAL A 185 -3.78 -7.95 8.47
CA VAL A 185 -3.47 -9.24 9.11
C VAL A 185 -2.05 -9.21 9.68
N ASN A 186 -1.94 -9.06 11.00
CA ASN A 186 -0.67 -8.98 11.71
C ASN A 186 -0.48 -10.06 12.77
N THR A 187 -1.59 -10.63 13.28
CA THR A 187 -1.62 -11.67 14.30
C THR A 187 -2.52 -12.83 13.86
N PRO A 188 -2.44 -14.02 14.50
CA PRO A 188 -3.40 -15.10 14.25
C PRO A 188 -4.86 -14.68 14.49
N ALA A 189 -5.12 -13.84 15.50
CA ALA A 189 -6.47 -13.33 15.77
C ALA A 189 -7.00 -12.45 14.64
N ASP A 190 -6.16 -11.58 14.06
CA ASP A 190 -6.53 -10.78 12.88
C ASP A 190 -6.86 -11.69 11.70
N TYR A 191 -6.06 -12.73 11.49
CA TYR A 191 -6.28 -13.69 10.42
C TYR A 191 -7.61 -14.43 10.59
N ASP A 192 -7.92 -14.90 11.80
CA ASP A 192 -9.19 -15.59 12.08
C ASP A 192 -10.40 -14.67 11.85
N ALA A 193 -10.29 -13.39 12.21
CA ALA A 193 -11.33 -12.39 11.96
C ALA A 193 -11.54 -12.15 10.45
N VAL A 194 -10.46 -11.96 9.69
CA VAL A 194 -10.50 -11.74 8.24
C VAL A 194 -11.04 -12.97 7.51
N ARG A 195 -10.56 -14.17 7.87
CA ARG A 195 -10.98 -15.42 7.24
C ARG A 195 -12.49 -15.65 7.35
N LYS A 196 -13.11 -15.33 8.49
CA LYS A 196 -14.57 -15.44 8.70
C LYS A 196 -15.40 -14.57 7.75
N VAL A 197 -14.82 -13.49 7.26
CA VAL A 197 -15.49 -12.56 6.32
C VAL A 197 -15.28 -12.98 4.87
N LEU A 198 -14.16 -13.66 4.59
CA LEU A 198 -13.76 -14.05 3.23
C LEU A 198 -14.18 -15.49 2.84
N SER A 199 -14.69 -16.30 3.80
CA SER A 199 -15.15 -17.69 3.57
C SER A 199 -16.56 -17.79 2.98
#